data_d8579f24e26859e13e75858201d5a641
#
_entry.id   d8579f24e26859e13e75858201d5a641
#
_cell.length_a   1.000
_cell.length_b   1.000
_cell.length_c   1.000
_cell.angle_alpha   90.00
_cell.angle_beta   90.00
_cell.angle_gamma   90.00
#
_symmetry.space_group_name_H-M   'P 1'
#
loop_
_entity.id
_entity.type
_entity.pdbx_description
1 polymer ?
#
loop_
_entity_poly.entity_id
_entity_poly.type
_entity_poly.pdbx_seq_one_letter_code
_entity_poly.pdbx_strand_id
1 'polypeptide(L)'
;MSGVVRIEIRETIEELTTLMRKEKDVLRHEKLQVLYWLKTQTVDSVLSAAVRLGKHRTTIQRWLSSYRKGGIEELLLQKPRSVRP
;
A
#
# COMPACT_ATOMS: atom_id res chain seq x y z
N MET A 1 -0.42 -8.47 -20.80
CA MET A 1 -0.57 -8.18 -20.38
C MET A 1 -0.47 -8.03 -19.33
N SER A 2 -0.38 -7.81 -18.91
CA SER A 2 -0.09 -7.82 -17.88
C SER A 2 -0.59 -6.96 -16.96
N GLY A 3 -0.91 -6.57 -16.19
CA GLY A 3 -1.47 -5.86 -15.15
C GLY A 3 -1.27 -6.53 -13.81
N VAL A 4 -0.70 -7.67 -13.80
CA VAL A 4 -0.49 -8.38 -12.55
C VAL A 4 0.68 -7.78 -11.82
N VAL A 5 0.47 -7.45 -10.54
CA VAL A 5 1.53 -6.89 -9.72
C VAL A 5 2.33 -8.02 -9.11
N ARG A 6 3.62 -7.97 -9.30
CA ARG A 6 4.48 -8.96 -8.68
C ARG A 6 5.28 -8.27 -7.61
N ILE A 7 4.82 -8.36 -6.41
CA ILE A 7 5.49 -7.77 -5.28
C ILE A 7 5.45 -8.77 -4.15
N GLU A 8 6.58 -8.93 -3.51
CA GLU A 8 6.67 -9.85 -2.40
C GLU A 8 6.29 -9.12 -1.13
N ILE A 9 5.23 -9.53 -0.50
CA ILE A 9 4.76 -8.92 0.72
C ILE A 9 5.17 -9.84 1.86
N ARG A 10 6.06 -9.35 2.72
CA ARG A 10 6.64 -10.17 3.76
C ARG A 10 5.72 -10.39 4.94
N GLU A 11 4.84 -9.44 5.20
CA GLU A 11 3.94 -9.57 6.33
C GLU A 11 2.90 -10.64 6.04
N THR A 12 2.49 -11.33 7.08
CA THR A 12 1.41 -12.30 6.94
C THR A 12 0.08 -11.56 6.89
N ILE A 13 -0.94 -12.26 6.45
CA ILE A 13 -2.29 -11.70 6.43
C ILE A 13 -2.70 -11.25 7.83
N GLU A 14 -2.35 -12.04 8.83
CA GLU A 14 -2.68 -11.71 10.20
C GLU A 14 -1.97 -10.46 10.67
N GLU A 15 -0.70 -10.32 10.30
CA GLU A 15 0.05 -9.13 10.66
C GLU A 15 -0.55 -7.90 10.02
N LEU A 16 -0.92 -8.00 8.75
CA LEU A 16 -1.54 -6.87 8.06
C LEU A 16 -2.88 -6.50 8.69
N THR A 17 -3.67 -7.51 9.01
CA THR A 17 -4.95 -7.27 9.66
C THR A 17 -4.78 -6.56 10.98
N THR A 18 -3.80 -7.00 11.77
CA THR A 18 -3.53 -6.38 13.07
C THR A 18 -3.09 -4.93 12.89
N LEU A 19 -2.21 -4.69 11.93
CA LEU A 19 -1.74 -3.33 11.69
C LEU A 19 -2.88 -2.43 11.23
N MET A 20 -3.74 -2.94 10.35
CA MET A 20 -4.88 -2.17 9.89
C MET A 20 -5.81 -1.82 11.02
N ARG A 21 -6.04 -2.78 11.92
CA ARG A 21 -6.93 -2.57 13.03
C ARG A 21 -6.43 -1.51 13.99
N LYS A 22 -5.10 -1.44 14.15
CA LYS A 22 -4.51 -0.48 15.05
C LYS A 22 -4.30 0.90 14.42
N GLU A 23 -4.31 0.96 13.10
CA GLU A 23 -3.96 2.20 12.43
C GLU A 23 -5.12 3.16 12.44
N LYS A 24 -4.92 4.36 12.94
CA LYS A 24 -5.97 5.35 13.03
C LYS A 24 -5.91 6.37 11.91
N ASP A 25 -4.76 6.51 11.27
CA ASP A 25 -4.64 7.45 10.18
C ASP A 25 -5.22 6.82 8.91
N VAL A 26 -6.11 7.55 8.26
CA VAL A 26 -6.80 7.02 7.09
C VAL A 26 -5.84 6.65 5.98
N LEU A 27 -4.89 7.54 5.71
CA LEU A 27 -3.96 7.29 4.61
C LEU A 27 -3.09 6.08 4.88
N ARG A 28 -2.58 5.96 6.09
CA ARG A 28 -1.74 4.81 6.43
C ARG A 28 -2.56 3.53 6.41
N HIS A 29 -3.81 3.60 6.84
CA HIS A 29 -4.69 2.44 6.77
C HIS A 29 -4.89 2.02 5.32
N GLU A 30 -5.07 2.97 4.42
CA GLU A 30 -5.25 2.65 3.00
C GLU A 30 -4.00 1.98 2.42
N LYS A 31 -2.82 2.45 2.83
CA LYS A 31 -1.58 1.82 2.37
C LYS A 31 -1.50 0.37 2.80
N LEU A 32 -1.86 0.11 4.06
CA LEU A 32 -1.88 -1.26 4.55
C LEU A 32 -2.93 -2.09 3.83
N GLN A 33 -4.06 -1.47 3.53
CA GLN A 33 -5.13 -2.17 2.85
C GLN A 33 -4.73 -2.61 1.46
N VAL A 34 -3.93 -1.81 0.76
CA VAL A 34 -3.43 -2.22 -0.56
C VAL A 34 -2.57 -3.46 -0.42
N LEU A 35 -1.68 -3.49 0.57
CA LEU A 35 -0.86 -4.67 0.79
C LEU A 35 -1.73 -5.88 1.12
N TYR A 36 -2.74 -5.68 1.93
CA TYR A 36 -3.63 -6.75 2.31
C TYR A 36 -4.36 -7.31 1.07
N TRP A 37 -4.87 -6.42 0.24
CA TRP A 37 -5.57 -6.86 -0.97
C TRP A 37 -4.64 -7.63 -1.91
N LEU A 38 -3.42 -7.18 -2.05
CA LEU A 38 -2.47 -7.86 -2.91
C LEU A 38 -2.04 -9.20 -2.31
N LYS A 39 -1.88 -9.24 -0.99
CA LYS A 39 -1.48 -10.46 -0.32
C LYS A 39 -2.56 -11.53 -0.42
N THR A 40 -3.82 -11.12 -0.30
CA THR A 40 -4.94 -12.04 -0.38
C THR A 40 -5.43 -12.26 -1.81
N GLN A 41 -4.81 -11.54 -2.75
CA GLN A 41 -5.18 -11.63 -4.15
C GLN A 41 -6.61 -11.14 -4.42
N THR A 42 -7.07 -10.25 -3.56
CA THR A 42 -8.37 -9.59 -3.77
C THR A 42 -8.29 -8.67 -4.98
N VAL A 43 -7.13 -8.06 -5.18
CA VAL A 43 -6.85 -7.31 -6.40
C VAL A 43 -5.59 -7.89 -7.01
N ASP A 44 -5.48 -7.82 -8.32
CA ASP A 44 -4.33 -8.37 -8.99
C ASP A 44 -3.51 -7.33 -9.72
N SER A 45 -3.88 -6.08 -9.61
CA SER A 45 -3.15 -5.04 -10.33
C SER A 45 -3.22 -3.74 -9.57
N VAL A 46 -2.28 -2.86 -9.91
CA VAL A 46 -2.26 -1.52 -9.36
C VAL A 46 -3.54 -0.77 -9.71
N LEU A 47 -4.00 -0.95 -10.94
CA LEU A 47 -5.20 -0.26 -11.37
C LEU A 47 -6.42 -0.69 -10.56
N SER A 48 -6.55 -1.99 -10.31
CA SER A 48 -7.67 -2.48 -9.51
C SER A 48 -7.66 -1.87 -8.11
N ALA A 49 -6.49 -1.83 -7.50
CA ALA A 49 -6.38 -1.25 -6.16
C ALA A 49 -6.71 0.24 -6.19
N ALA A 50 -6.24 0.94 -7.21
CA ALA A 50 -6.49 2.37 -7.33
C ALA A 50 -7.98 2.65 -7.48
N VAL A 51 -8.65 1.87 -8.31
CA VAL A 51 -10.09 2.04 -8.54
C VAL A 51 -10.85 1.82 -7.24
N ARG A 52 -10.48 0.78 -6.49
CA ARG A 52 -11.17 0.49 -5.25
C ARG A 52 -11.02 1.60 -4.23
N LEU A 53 -9.86 2.24 -4.21
CA LEU A 53 -9.61 3.31 -3.25
C LEU A 53 -10.01 4.68 -3.76
N GLY A 54 -10.35 4.80 -5.03
CA GLY A 54 -10.62 6.10 -5.61
C GLY A 54 -9.38 6.94 -5.73
N LYS A 55 -8.22 6.30 -5.92
CA LYS A 55 -6.95 7.00 -6.04
C LYS A 55 -6.39 6.82 -7.43
N HIS A 56 -5.47 7.68 -7.78
CA HIS A 56 -4.77 7.54 -9.05
C HIS A 56 -3.80 6.37 -8.95
N ARG A 57 -3.62 5.64 -10.04
CA ARG A 57 -2.73 4.49 -10.03
C ARG A 57 -1.30 4.87 -9.70
N THR A 58 -0.89 6.08 -10.09
CA THR A 58 0.45 6.54 -9.76
C THR A 58 0.67 6.59 -8.26
N THR A 59 -0.35 6.97 -7.51
CA THR A 59 -0.26 6.98 -6.06
C THR A 59 0.02 5.58 -5.52
N ILE A 60 -0.70 4.59 -6.04
CA ILE A 60 -0.50 3.21 -5.60
C ILE A 60 0.89 2.73 -5.98
N GLN A 61 1.34 3.07 -7.18
CA GLN A 61 2.69 2.68 -7.60
C GLN A 61 3.75 3.26 -6.69
N ARG A 62 3.59 4.51 -6.28
CA ARG A 62 4.53 5.13 -5.35
C ARG A 62 4.55 4.40 -4.02
N TRP A 63 3.39 4.03 -3.54
CA TRP A 63 3.31 3.29 -2.28
C TRP A 63 4.06 1.96 -2.39
N LEU A 64 3.83 1.23 -3.46
CA LEU A 64 4.49 -0.06 -3.64
C LEU A 64 6.00 0.11 -3.84
N SER A 65 6.39 1.17 -4.50
CA SER A 65 7.81 1.48 -4.66
C SER A 65 8.46 1.73 -3.30
N SER A 66 7.79 2.48 -2.44
CA SER A 66 8.29 2.71 -1.08
C SER A 66 8.41 1.40 -0.32
N TYR A 67 7.41 0.54 -0.48
CA TYR A 67 7.44 -0.74 0.20
C TYR A 67 8.62 -1.59 -0.27
N ARG A 68 8.86 -1.61 -1.58
CA ARG A 68 9.99 -2.38 -2.11
C ARG A 68 11.32 -1.84 -1.61
N LYS A 69 11.38 -0.53 -1.44
CA LYS A 69 12.60 0.11 -1.04
C LYS A 69 12.95 -0.14 0.42
N GLY A 70 12.00 0.00 1.30
CA GLY A 70 12.28 -0.09 2.72
C GLY A 70 11.27 -0.85 3.54
N GLY A 71 10.38 -1.59 2.90
CA GLY A 71 9.42 -2.39 3.62
C GLY A 71 8.27 -1.56 4.17
N ILE A 72 7.58 -2.15 5.13
CA ILE A 72 6.38 -1.50 5.66
C ILE A 72 6.71 -0.21 6.40
N GLU A 73 7.88 -0.13 6.97
CA GLU A 73 8.27 1.10 7.67
C GLU A 73 8.38 2.26 6.69
N GLU A 74 9.00 2.01 5.55
CA GLU A 74 9.13 3.06 4.55
C GLU A 74 7.76 3.42 3.97
N LEU A 75 6.93 2.42 3.74
CA LEU A 75 5.62 2.65 3.20
C LEU A 75 4.79 3.55 4.10
N LEU A 76 4.84 3.32 5.40
CA LEU A 76 4.02 4.05 6.36
C LEU A 76 4.67 5.34 6.85
N LEU A 77 5.91 5.57 6.47
CA LEU A 77 6.59 6.76 6.90
C LEU A 77 5.93 7.98 6.29
N GLN A 78 5.48 8.88 7.16
CA GLN A 78 4.90 10.09 6.68
C GLN A 78 5.93 11.17 6.77
N LYS A 79 6.56 11.48 5.67
CA LYS A 79 7.53 12.53 5.67
C LYS A 79 6.81 13.85 5.71
N PRO A 80 7.29 14.79 6.47
CA PRO A 80 6.69 16.10 6.48
C PRO A 80 6.80 16.65 5.08
N ARG A 81 5.74 17.27 4.65
CA ARG A 81 5.75 17.86 3.41
C ARG A 81 6.71 18.94 3.44
N SER A 82 7.64 18.90 2.65
CA SER A 82 8.51 19.88 2.60
C SER A 82 7.96 21.01 1.94
N VAL A 83 7.80 21.92 2.47
CA VAL A 83 7.18 22.87 1.90
C VAL A 83 7.99 23.83 1.38
N ARG A 84 8.15 24.10 1.12
CA ARG A 84 8.66 24.83 0.83
C ARG A 84 8.47 25.55 0.79
N PRO A 85 8.76 25.93 0.92
CA PRO A 85 8.78 26.93 1.12
C PRO A 85 8.48 27.57 0.63
#